data_0908503620c8e7a74af4b38fd9e45800
#
_entry.id   0908503620c8e7a74af4b38fd9e45800
#
_cell.length_a   1.000
_cell.length_b   1.000
_cell.length_c   1.000
_cell.angle_alpha   90.00
_cell.angle_beta   90.00
_cell.angle_gamma   90.00
#
_symmetry.space_group_name_H-M   'P 1'
#
loop_
_entity.id
_entity.type
_entity.pdbx_description
1 polymer ?
#
loop_
_entity_poly.entity_id
_entity_poly.type
_entity_poly.pdbx_seq_one_letter_code
_entity_poly.pdbx_strand_id
1 'polypeptide(L)'
;AYVRERKSRADLMAIPLDGKRWNRPRYAWETEGFAAVAAATPTTLWHAFRARAETAQNRRVAAQLLRSKAIAEKLAKALTPDVTELCVAQSLLPFLWRMGVLGGRRVTVLMTRLPMAELQARLDAAAHAHPDRATLADFRAPAAWVAAEDEALAAAERIVTPHLEIAALFPGRAERLDWQMPKASLRAEKPRRAIAFPGPSIARKGAHALREAALALDLEILVVGQDLEGGDFWQGLNVRSVARDSNWLDEAAAVVQPSLIEEQPRVLLAALAAGVPVIAGRSCGIAPHIGLTVLDDCEPATLIHSLAGLAHRLH
;
A
#
# COMPACT_ATOMS: atom_id res chain seq x y z
N ALA A 1 2.24 -14.75 8.43
CA ALA A 1 1.20 -15.71 8.81
C ALA A 1 1.02 -16.75 7.70
N TYR A 2 0.41 -16.45 6.54
CA TYR A 2 0.00 -17.37 5.49
C TYR A 2 1.06 -18.41 5.08
N VAL A 3 2.25 -17.96 4.68
CA VAL A 3 3.35 -18.86 4.28
C VAL A 3 3.86 -19.69 5.46
N ARG A 4 3.89 -19.12 6.65
CA ARG A 4 4.37 -19.79 7.85
C ARG A 4 3.51 -20.98 8.25
N GLU A 5 2.21 -20.85 8.12
CA GLU A 5 1.23 -21.89 8.48
C GLU A 5 1.20 -23.05 7.49
N ARG A 6 1.62 -22.81 6.23
CA ARG A 6 1.54 -23.79 5.13
C ARG A 6 2.89 -24.35 4.69
N LYS A 7 4.01 -23.87 5.24
CA LYS A 7 5.35 -24.33 4.88
C LYS A 7 5.59 -25.78 5.29
N SER A 8 6.33 -26.49 4.47
CA SER A 8 6.88 -27.81 4.78
C SER A 8 8.41 -27.77 4.80
N ARG A 9 9.02 -28.83 5.35
CA ARG A 9 10.49 -29.00 5.36
C ARG A 9 11.06 -29.33 3.97
N ALA A 10 10.22 -29.57 2.98
CA ALA A 10 10.63 -29.76 1.59
C ALA A 10 10.65 -28.45 0.79
N ASP A 11 10.07 -27.37 1.32
CA ASP A 11 9.86 -26.13 0.58
C ASP A 11 11.13 -25.28 0.49
N LEU A 12 11.29 -24.61 -0.64
CA LEU A 12 12.26 -23.57 -0.88
C LEU A 12 11.68 -22.19 -0.57
N MET A 13 12.34 -21.39 0.26
CA MET A 13 11.99 -20.00 0.46
C MET A 13 12.87 -19.07 -0.37
N ALA A 14 12.24 -18.24 -1.20
CA ALA A 14 12.92 -17.22 -2.00
C ALA A 14 12.68 -15.83 -1.41
N ILE A 15 13.75 -15.11 -1.06
CA ILE A 15 13.69 -13.80 -0.40
C ILE A 15 14.49 -12.74 -1.16
N PRO A 16 14.04 -11.47 -1.18
CA PRO A 16 14.79 -10.40 -1.82
C PRO A 16 16.09 -10.05 -1.09
N LEU A 17 16.10 -10.14 0.23
CA LEU A 17 17.21 -9.77 1.11
C LEU A 17 17.12 -10.53 2.42
N ASP A 18 18.23 -11.08 2.89
CA ASP A 18 18.35 -11.61 4.25
C ASP A 18 18.57 -10.46 5.25
N GLY A 19 17.47 -9.99 5.82
CA GLY A 19 17.49 -8.86 6.74
C GLY A 19 18.08 -9.15 8.10
N LYS A 20 18.09 -10.41 8.55
CA LYS A 20 18.74 -10.81 9.81
C LYS A 20 20.25 -10.62 9.69
N ARG A 21 20.86 -11.11 8.60
CA ARG A 21 22.29 -10.99 8.33
C ARG A 21 22.76 -9.55 8.14
N TRP A 22 21.89 -8.66 7.57
CA TRP A 22 22.26 -7.30 7.19
C TRP A 22 21.67 -6.24 8.11
N ASN A 23 21.19 -6.59 9.28
CA ASN A 23 20.57 -5.72 10.27
C ASN A 23 19.49 -4.80 9.62
N ARG A 24 18.57 -5.43 8.87
CA ARG A 24 17.45 -4.77 8.21
C ARG A 24 16.12 -5.36 8.70
N PRO A 25 15.55 -4.89 9.82
CA PRO A 25 14.36 -5.49 10.45
C PRO A 25 13.20 -5.69 9.50
N ARG A 26 13.01 -4.76 8.54
CA ARG A 26 11.96 -4.86 7.51
C ARG A 26 12.06 -6.11 6.64
N TYR A 27 13.24 -6.71 6.53
CA TYR A 27 13.53 -7.90 5.73
C TYR A 27 13.97 -9.09 6.60
N ALA A 28 13.69 -9.04 7.89
CA ALA A 28 14.02 -10.13 8.83
C ALA A 28 12.97 -11.27 8.70
N TRP A 29 13.01 -11.96 7.55
CA TRP A 29 12.13 -13.08 7.27
C TRP A 29 12.41 -14.26 8.21
N GLU A 30 11.35 -14.98 8.57
CA GLU A 30 11.50 -16.27 9.27
C GLU A 30 11.75 -17.37 8.24
N THR A 31 12.99 -17.78 8.16
CA THR A 31 13.48 -18.76 7.18
C THR A 31 13.64 -20.17 7.78
N GLU A 32 13.40 -20.34 9.07
CA GLU A 32 13.47 -21.64 9.73
C GLU A 32 12.39 -22.60 9.24
N GLY A 33 12.75 -23.88 9.08
CA GLY A 33 11.85 -24.95 8.68
C GLY A 33 11.60 -25.03 7.19
N PHE A 34 12.37 -24.33 6.34
CA PHE A 34 12.46 -24.55 4.91
C PHE A 34 13.68 -25.43 4.57
N ALA A 35 13.58 -26.20 3.47
CA ALA A 35 14.69 -27.03 2.98
C ALA A 35 15.89 -26.18 2.54
N ALA A 36 15.62 -25.09 1.88
CA ALA A 36 16.62 -24.16 1.39
C ALA A 36 16.10 -22.72 1.36
N VAL A 37 17.02 -21.75 1.36
CA VAL A 37 16.71 -20.32 1.24
C VAL A 37 17.51 -19.72 0.09
N ALA A 38 16.83 -19.24 -0.94
CA ALA A 38 17.43 -18.48 -2.02
C ALA A 38 17.28 -16.98 -1.78
N ALA A 39 18.38 -16.23 -1.81
CA ALA A 39 18.38 -14.80 -1.55
C ALA A 39 18.94 -14.00 -2.75
N ALA A 40 18.24 -12.89 -3.10
CA ALA A 40 18.69 -11.93 -4.10
C ALA A 40 19.36 -10.70 -3.46
N THR A 41 20.11 -10.89 -2.37
CA THR A 41 20.68 -9.83 -1.53
C THR A 41 21.52 -8.81 -2.32
N PRO A 42 22.54 -9.18 -3.11
CA PRO A 42 23.33 -8.20 -3.85
C PRO A 42 22.50 -7.37 -4.81
N THR A 43 21.60 -8.03 -5.56
CA THR A 43 20.68 -7.38 -6.49
C THR A 43 19.78 -6.38 -5.78
N THR A 44 19.21 -6.76 -4.63
CA THR A 44 18.32 -5.90 -3.85
C THR A 44 19.05 -4.68 -3.31
N LEU A 45 20.25 -4.84 -2.78
CA LEU A 45 21.06 -3.74 -2.23
C LEU A 45 21.48 -2.76 -3.34
N TRP A 46 21.94 -3.26 -4.48
CA TRP A 46 22.33 -2.44 -5.63
C TRP A 46 21.19 -1.55 -6.10
N HIS A 47 20.03 -2.15 -6.37
CA HIS A 47 18.86 -1.40 -6.82
C HIS A 47 18.32 -0.43 -5.75
N ALA A 48 18.41 -0.79 -4.47
CA ALA A 48 18.04 0.12 -3.39
C ALA A 48 18.97 1.33 -3.29
N PHE A 49 20.26 1.15 -3.53
CA PHE A 49 21.22 2.26 -3.58
C PHE A 49 20.92 3.20 -4.75
N ARG A 50 20.72 2.68 -5.95
CA ARG A 50 20.36 3.49 -7.13
C ARG A 50 19.05 4.24 -6.96
N ALA A 51 18.02 3.60 -6.38
CA ALA A 51 16.72 4.22 -6.17
C ALA A 51 16.73 5.40 -5.19
N ARG A 52 17.75 5.52 -4.32
CA ARG A 52 17.89 6.67 -3.40
C ARG A 52 18.20 7.99 -4.13
N ALA A 53 18.82 7.92 -5.29
CA ALA A 53 19.15 9.08 -6.10
C ALA A 53 17.94 9.61 -6.90
N GLU A 54 16.85 8.84 -6.97
CA GLU A 54 15.66 9.20 -7.74
C GLU A 54 14.72 10.08 -6.91
N THR A 55 14.58 11.33 -7.30
CA THR A 55 13.70 12.31 -6.62
C THR A 55 12.32 12.36 -7.24
N ALA A 56 12.19 12.23 -8.56
CA ALA A 56 10.92 12.30 -9.26
C ALA A 56 10.07 11.02 -9.05
N GLN A 57 8.78 11.18 -8.77
CA GLN A 57 7.86 10.09 -8.45
C GLN A 57 7.74 9.04 -9.56
N ASN A 58 7.62 9.47 -10.82
CA ASN A 58 7.55 8.57 -11.98
C ASN A 58 8.82 7.72 -12.13
N ARG A 59 10.01 8.31 -11.87
CA ARG A 59 11.28 7.57 -11.87
C ARG A 59 11.37 6.57 -10.73
N ARG A 60 10.79 6.87 -9.57
CA ARG A 60 10.72 5.93 -8.43
C ARG A 60 9.90 4.69 -8.79
N VAL A 61 8.76 4.86 -9.49
CA VAL A 61 7.95 3.73 -9.98
C VAL A 61 8.74 2.89 -10.96
N ALA A 62 9.35 3.50 -11.97
CA ALA A 62 10.19 2.77 -12.94
C ALA A 62 11.34 2.02 -12.27
N ALA A 63 12.04 2.65 -11.32
CA ALA A 63 13.10 2.03 -10.54
C ALA A 63 12.60 0.85 -9.69
N GLN A 64 11.39 0.94 -9.14
CA GLN A 64 10.77 -0.15 -8.39
C GLN A 64 10.45 -1.35 -9.29
N LEU A 65 9.90 -1.12 -10.48
CA LEU A 65 9.61 -2.17 -11.46
C LEU A 65 10.89 -2.86 -11.94
N LEU A 66 11.94 -2.09 -12.28
CA LEU A 66 13.24 -2.63 -12.66
C LEU A 66 13.87 -3.46 -11.52
N ARG A 67 13.75 -3.01 -10.29
CA ARG A 67 14.20 -3.78 -9.13
C ARG A 67 13.44 -5.10 -8.99
N SER A 68 12.11 -5.07 -9.13
CA SER A 68 11.29 -6.28 -9.07
C SER A 68 11.66 -7.26 -10.17
N LYS A 69 11.90 -6.77 -11.39
CA LYS A 69 12.39 -7.57 -12.52
C LYS A 69 13.71 -8.26 -12.18
N ALA A 70 14.72 -7.50 -11.75
CA ALA A 70 16.04 -8.05 -11.43
C ALA A 70 16.01 -9.07 -10.27
N ILE A 71 15.15 -8.85 -9.26
CA ILE A 71 14.91 -9.82 -8.19
C ILE A 71 14.25 -11.08 -8.74
N ALA A 72 13.21 -10.96 -9.56
CA ALA A 72 12.55 -12.10 -10.20
C ALA A 72 13.51 -12.95 -11.03
N GLU A 73 14.34 -12.32 -11.87
CA GLU A 73 15.37 -12.99 -12.68
C GLU A 73 16.39 -13.76 -11.82
N LYS A 74 16.76 -13.18 -10.68
CA LYS A 74 17.68 -13.85 -9.76
C LYS A 74 17.03 -15.03 -9.04
N LEU A 75 15.81 -14.88 -8.57
CA LEU A 75 15.09 -15.91 -7.81
C LEU A 75 14.58 -17.04 -8.73
N ALA A 76 14.24 -16.75 -9.98
CA ALA A 76 13.83 -17.76 -10.95
C ALA A 76 14.88 -18.85 -11.17
N LYS A 77 16.17 -18.54 -11.00
CA LYS A 77 17.27 -19.50 -11.09
C LYS A 77 17.25 -20.59 -10.01
N ALA A 78 16.52 -20.37 -8.93
CA ALA A 78 16.35 -21.35 -7.85
C ALA A 78 15.14 -22.27 -8.09
N LEU A 79 14.32 -22.03 -9.13
CA LEU A 79 13.16 -22.84 -9.46
C LEU A 79 13.58 -24.04 -10.30
N THR A 80 13.77 -25.17 -9.65
CA THR A 80 14.05 -26.45 -10.29
C THR A 80 12.77 -27.10 -10.85
N PRO A 81 12.85 -28.09 -11.76
CA PRO A 81 11.67 -28.73 -12.37
C PRO A 81 10.73 -29.43 -11.38
N ASP A 82 11.26 -29.86 -10.24
CA ASP A 82 10.50 -30.53 -9.17
C ASP A 82 9.62 -29.56 -8.34
N VAL A 83 9.80 -28.24 -8.47
CA VAL A 83 8.94 -27.24 -7.85
C VAL A 83 7.62 -27.18 -8.63
N THR A 84 6.56 -27.78 -8.10
CA THR A 84 5.23 -27.88 -8.72
C THR A 84 4.26 -26.79 -8.25
N GLU A 85 4.50 -26.20 -7.10
CA GLU A 85 3.65 -25.17 -6.51
C GLU A 85 4.47 -23.90 -6.18
N LEU A 86 3.91 -22.74 -6.48
CA LEU A 86 4.53 -21.46 -6.21
C LEU A 86 3.60 -20.54 -5.42
N CYS A 87 4.12 -19.95 -4.34
CA CYS A 87 3.49 -18.85 -3.65
C CYS A 87 4.29 -17.58 -3.93
N VAL A 88 3.74 -16.69 -4.78
CA VAL A 88 4.47 -15.57 -5.40
C VAL A 88 3.93 -14.23 -4.91
N ALA A 89 4.82 -13.31 -4.54
CA ALA A 89 4.44 -11.93 -4.33
C ALA A 89 4.07 -11.25 -5.66
N GLN A 90 2.95 -10.55 -5.72
CA GLN A 90 2.44 -9.87 -6.92
C GLN A 90 3.51 -9.04 -7.65
N SER A 91 4.39 -8.36 -6.91
CA SER A 91 5.43 -7.52 -7.51
C SER A 91 6.44 -8.26 -8.40
N LEU A 92 6.53 -9.58 -8.31
CA LEU A 92 7.42 -10.42 -9.13
C LEU A 92 6.66 -11.10 -10.27
N LEU A 93 5.34 -11.15 -10.19
CA LEU A 93 4.47 -11.96 -11.05
C LEU A 93 4.65 -11.67 -12.55
N PRO A 94 4.57 -10.42 -13.07
CA PRO A 94 4.67 -10.15 -14.50
C PRO A 94 6.03 -10.55 -15.09
N PHE A 95 7.08 -10.49 -14.30
CA PHE A 95 8.43 -10.84 -14.75
C PHE A 95 8.62 -12.35 -14.79
N LEU A 96 8.14 -13.08 -13.80
CA LEU A 96 8.17 -14.55 -13.77
C LEU A 96 7.30 -15.13 -14.89
N TRP A 97 6.14 -14.51 -15.16
CA TRP A 97 5.27 -14.89 -16.28
C TRP A 97 5.99 -14.78 -17.61
N ARG A 98 6.59 -13.64 -17.90
CA ARG A 98 7.34 -13.42 -19.16
C ARG A 98 8.56 -14.32 -19.34
N MET A 99 9.13 -14.81 -18.27
CA MET A 99 10.21 -15.80 -18.32
C MET A 99 9.69 -17.24 -18.55
N GLY A 100 8.37 -17.45 -18.56
CA GLY A 100 7.77 -18.77 -18.74
C GLY A 100 7.91 -19.71 -17.54
N VAL A 101 8.50 -19.24 -16.42
CA VAL A 101 8.78 -20.11 -15.27
C VAL A 101 7.57 -20.45 -14.42
N LEU A 102 6.42 -19.86 -14.68
CA LEU A 102 5.16 -20.18 -14.02
C LEU A 102 4.41 -21.32 -14.68
N GLY A 103 4.72 -21.62 -15.94
CA GLY A 103 4.06 -22.68 -16.73
C GLY A 103 4.20 -24.05 -16.09
N GLY A 104 3.10 -24.83 -16.10
CA GLY A 104 3.04 -26.17 -15.52
C GLY A 104 3.05 -26.24 -14.00
N ARG A 105 2.96 -25.10 -13.31
CA ARG A 105 2.94 -25.01 -11.84
C ARG A 105 1.63 -24.44 -11.32
N ARG A 106 1.22 -24.87 -10.15
CA ARG A 106 0.10 -24.26 -9.43
C ARG A 106 0.59 -22.96 -8.77
N VAL A 107 -0.04 -21.85 -9.10
CA VAL A 107 0.41 -20.52 -8.66
C VAL A 107 -0.60 -19.90 -7.69
N THR A 108 -0.16 -19.61 -6.48
CA THR A 108 -0.84 -18.76 -5.50
C THR A 108 -0.18 -17.40 -5.47
N VAL A 109 -0.95 -16.32 -5.65
CA VAL A 109 -0.42 -14.95 -5.66
C VAL A 109 -0.76 -14.24 -4.36
N LEU A 110 0.26 -13.70 -3.68
CA LEU A 110 0.09 -12.83 -2.51
C LEU A 110 -0.08 -11.39 -2.97
N MET A 111 -1.27 -10.83 -2.78
CA MET A 111 -1.63 -9.49 -3.22
C MET A 111 -1.94 -8.55 -2.06
N THR A 112 -1.37 -7.36 -2.12
CA THR A 112 -1.74 -6.21 -1.27
C THR A 112 -1.96 -4.95 -2.09
N ARG A 113 -1.80 -5.02 -3.41
CA ARG A 113 -1.98 -3.92 -4.35
C ARG A 113 -3.02 -4.31 -5.39
N LEU A 114 -3.72 -3.31 -5.93
CA LEU A 114 -4.57 -3.51 -7.09
C LEU A 114 -3.75 -4.05 -8.27
N PRO A 115 -4.34 -4.85 -9.17
CA PRO A 115 -3.74 -5.11 -10.47
C PRO A 115 -3.33 -3.81 -11.15
N MET A 116 -2.21 -3.82 -11.89
CA MET A 116 -1.70 -2.60 -12.53
C MET A 116 -2.72 -1.98 -13.50
N ALA A 117 -3.46 -2.80 -14.22
CA ALA A 117 -4.51 -2.34 -15.13
C ALA A 117 -5.60 -1.58 -14.37
N GLU A 118 -6.14 -2.15 -13.29
CA GLU A 118 -7.17 -1.53 -12.46
C GLU A 118 -6.69 -0.24 -11.81
N LEU A 119 -5.48 -0.25 -11.28
CA LEU A 119 -4.85 0.92 -10.67
C LEU A 119 -4.71 2.06 -11.68
N GLN A 120 -4.20 1.78 -12.89
CA GLN A 120 -4.04 2.79 -13.93
C GLN A 120 -5.39 3.30 -14.45
N ALA A 121 -6.38 2.42 -14.63
CA ALA A 121 -7.71 2.82 -15.06
C ALA A 121 -8.37 3.80 -14.05
N ARG A 122 -8.22 3.57 -12.75
CA ARG A 122 -8.71 4.50 -11.72
C ARG A 122 -8.00 5.85 -11.76
N LEU A 123 -6.69 5.83 -11.92
CA LEU A 123 -5.90 7.07 -12.03
C LEU A 123 -6.23 7.84 -13.30
N ASP A 124 -6.46 7.15 -14.42
CA ASP A 124 -6.82 7.78 -15.69
C ASP A 124 -8.22 8.42 -15.62
N ALA A 125 -9.18 7.71 -15.02
CA ALA A 125 -10.52 8.26 -14.80
C ALA A 125 -10.48 9.51 -13.90
N ALA A 126 -9.70 9.45 -12.80
CA ALA A 126 -9.54 10.59 -11.91
C ALA A 126 -8.80 11.76 -12.58
N ALA A 127 -7.76 11.50 -13.37
CA ALA A 127 -7.02 12.51 -14.11
C ALA A 127 -7.88 13.17 -15.20
N HIS A 128 -8.80 12.43 -15.83
CA HIS A 128 -9.74 12.97 -16.78
C HIS A 128 -10.75 13.91 -16.10
N ALA A 129 -11.25 13.53 -14.93
CA ALA A 129 -12.17 14.36 -14.15
C ALA A 129 -11.48 15.60 -13.52
N HIS A 130 -10.17 15.50 -13.23
CA HIS A 130 -9.40 16.55 -12.56
C HIS A 130 -8.04 16.77 -13.25
N PRO A 131 -8.02 17.37 -14.45
CA PRO A 131 -6.81 17.54 -15.26
C PRO A 131 -5.78 18.51 -14.63
N ASP A 132 -6.19 19.32 -13.68
CA ASP A 132 -5.36 20.22 -12.89
C ASP A 132 -4.52 19.50 -11.82
N ARG A 133 -4.87 18.25 -11.48
CA ARG A 133 -4.20 17.47 -10.41
C ARG A 133 -3.06 16.63 -10.98
N ALA A 134 -1.91 17.24 -11.22
CA ALA A 134 -0.76 16.61 -11.89
C ALA A 134 -0.27 15.31 -11.19
N THR A 135 -0.45 15.17 -9.88
CA THR A 135 0.00 14.00 -9.12
C THR A 135 -0.83 12.73 -9.41
N LEU A 136 -1.97 12.84 -10.11
CA LEU A 136 -2.72 11.67 -10.60
C LEU A 136 -1.98 10.92 -11.72
N ALA A 137 -0.96 11.53 -12.33
CA ALA A 137 -0.09 10.88 -13.32
C ALA A 137 1.09 10.11 -12.69
N ASP A 138 1.11 9.93 -11.37
CA ASP A 138 2.27 9.44 -10.61
C ASP A 138 2.63 7.97 -10.84
N PHE A 139 1.70 7.13 -11.32
CA PHE A 139 1.95 5.72 -11.59
C PHE A 139 1.56 5.34 -13.01
N ARG A 140 2.55 4.95 -13.80
CA ARG A 140 2.31 4.33 -15.12
C ARG A 140 3.34 3.22 -15.34
N ALA A 141 2.86 2.01 -15.60
CA ALA A 141 3.68 0.87 -15.95
C ALA A 141 3.67 0.68 -17.48
N PRO A 142 4.75 0.16 -18.08
CA PRO A 142 4.75 -0.24 -19.48
C PRO A 142 3.64 -1.25 -19.79
N ALA A 143 2.91 -1.05 -20.88
CA ALA A 143 1.77 -1.89 -21.26
C ALA A 143 2.10 -3.39 -21.30
N ALA A 144 3.33 -3.74 -21.74
CA ALA A 144 3.77 -5.13 -21.77
C ALA A 144 3.89 -5.79 -20.37
N TRP A 145 4.08 -5.00 -19.30
CA TRP A 145 4.11 -5.54 -17.93
C TRP A 145 2.73 -5.58 -17.33
N VAL A 146 1.86 -4.63 -17.69
CA VAL A 146 0.44 -4.67 -17.34
C VAL A 146 -0.21 -5.93 -17.91
N ALA A 147 -0.06 -6.16 -19.21
CA ALA A 147 -0.58 -7.35 -19.87
C ALA A 147 -0.04 -8.65 -19.26
N ALA A 148 1.27 -8.70 -18.95
CA ALA A 148 1.87 -9.88 -18.33
C ALA A 148 1.37 -10.12 -16.89
N GLU A 149 1.05 -9.06 -16.13
CA GLU A 149 0.41 -9.23 -14.82
C GLU A 149 -1.00 -9.77 -14.97
N ASP A 150 -1.79 -9.22 -15.90
CA ASP A 150 -3.18 -9.64 -16.12
C ASP A 150 -3.26 -11.10 -16.57
N GLU A 151 -2.41 -11.51 -17.52
CA GLU A 151 -2.31 -12.90 -17.99
C GLU A 151 -1.93 -13.84 -16.85
N ALA A 152 -0.94 -13.46 -16.04
CA ALA A 152 -0.48 -14.26 -14.92
C ALA A 152 -1.53 -14.35 -13.80
N LEU A 153 -2.27 -13.27 -13.53
CA LEU A 153 -3.38 -13.27 -12.57
C LEU A 153 -4.56 -14.11 -13.08
N ALA A 154 -4.83 -14.09 -14.39
CA ALA A 154 -5.86 -14.95 -14.99
C ALA A 154 -5.51 -16.44 -14.84
N ALA A 155 -4.23 -16.80 -15.01
CA ALA A 155 -3.73 -18.17 -14.90
C ALA A 155 -3.52 -18.64 -13.44
N ALA A 156 -3.48 -17.72 -12.47
CA ALA A 156 -3.27 -18.06 -11.07
C ALA A 156 -4.44 -18.88 -10.51
N GLU A 157 -4.13 -19.95 -9.79
CA GLU A 157 -5.13 -20.79 -9.14
C GLU A 157 -5.81 -20.06 -7.96
N ARG A 158 -5.01 -19.31 -7.18
CA ARG A 158 -5.48 -18.66 -5.96
C ARG A 158 -4.85 -17.28 -5.78
N ILE A 159 -5.68 -16.36 -5.29
CA ILE A 159 -5.26 -15.02 -4.85
C ILE A 159 -5.41 -14.94 -3.35
N VAL A 160 -4.36 -14.57 -2.63
CA VAL A 160 -4.38 -14.43 -1.19
C VAL A 160 -4.17 -12.96 -0.83
N THR A 161 -5.12 -12.36 -0.14
CA THR A 161 -5.10 -10.93 0.17
C THR A 161 -5.84 -10.60 1.47
N PRO A 162 -5.34 -9.66 2.27
CA PRO A 162 -6.12 -9.10 3.38
C PRO A 162 -7.05 -7.97 2.94
N HIS A 163 -6.96 -7.52 1.68
CA HIS A 163 -7.60 -6.33 1.17
C HIS A 163 -8.98 -6.66 0.59
N LEU A 164 -10.05 -6.12 1.18
CA LEU A 164 -11.44 -6.43 0.76
C LEU A 164 -11.69 -6.16 -0.72
N GLU A 165 -11.26 -5.01 -1.20
CA GLU A 165 -11.50 -4.60 -2.58
C GLU A 165 -10.75 -5.47 -3.58
N ILE A 166 -9.50 -5.86 -3.26
CA ILE A 166 -8.75 -6.81 -4.09
C ILE A 166 -9.45 -8.18 -4.09
N ALA A 167 -9.92 -8.67 -2.94
CA ALA A 167 -10.63 -9.94 -2.89
C ALA A 167 -11.89 -9.93 -3.75
N ALA A 168 -12.61 -8.81 -3.82
CA ALA A 168 -13.80 -8.67 -4.65
C ALA A 168 -13.52 -8.73 -6.17
N LEU A 169 -12.30 -8.43 -6.61
CA LEU A 169 -11.89 -8.55 -8.02
C LEU A 169 -11.71 -10.01 -8.47
N PHE A 170 -11.56 -10.95 -7.54
CA PHE A 170 -11.28 -12.37 -7.84
C PHE A 170 -12.29 -13.31 -7.19
N PRO A 171 -13.58 -13.21 -7.53
CA PRO A 171 -14.62 -14.07 -6.94
C PRO A 171 -14.32 -15.56 -7.19
N GLY A 172 -14.50 -16.39 -6.16
CA GLY A 172 -14.24 -17.84 -6.22
C GLY A 172 -12.76 -18.24 -6.15
N ARG A 173 -11.81 -17.32 -6.33
CA ARG A 173 -10.36 -17.59 -6.26
C ARG A 173 -9.64 -16.81 -5.15
N ALA A 174 -10.29 -15.83 -4.56
CA ALA A 174 -9.69 -15.05 -3.48
C ALA A 174 -9.83 -15.74 -2.13
N GLU A 175 -8.72 -16.00 -1.47
CA GLU A 175 -8.63 -16.34 -0.05
C GLU A 175 -8.35 -15.06 0.73
N ARG A 176 -9.32 -14.62 1.53
CA ARG A 176 -9.17 -13.41 2.33
C ARG A 176 -8.50 -13.73 3.66
N LEU A 177 -7.46 -12.96 3.98
CA LEU A 177 -6.82 -12.94 5.28
C LEU A 177 -7.33 -11.74 6.10
N ASP A 178 -7.12 -11.78 7.41
CA ASP A 178 -7.28 -10.60 8.24
C ASP A 178 -6.03 -9.72 8.19
N TRP A 179 -6.23 -8.39 8.23
CA TRP A 179 -5.13 -7.48 8.47
C TRP A 179 -4.55 -7.71 9.86
N GLN A 180 -3.22 -7.81 9.95
CA GLN A 180 -2.56 -7.88 11.25
C GLN A 180 -2.60 -6.49 11.89
N MET A 181 -3.38 -6.37 12.95
CA MET A 181 -3.40 -5.15 13.76
C MET A 181 -2.06 -4.97 14.46
N PRO A 182 -1.44 -3.78 14.38
CA PRO A 182 -0.25 -3.51 15.17
C PRO A 182 -0.58 -3.50 16.67
N LYS A 183 0.44 -3.69 17.50
CA LYS A 183 0.27 -3.54 18.96
C LYS A 183 -0.21 -2.11 19.25
N ALA A 184 -1.25 -2.00 20.05
CA ALA A 184 -1.72 -0.71 20.52
C ALA A 184 -0.58 -0.01 21.30
N SER A 185 -0.28 1.23 20.92
CA SER A 185 0.57 2.10 21.73
C SER A 185 -0.31 2.79 22.78
N LEU A 186 0.16 2.87 24.01
CA LEU A 186 -0.47 3.74 25.01
C LEU A 186 -0.34 5.17 24.52
N ARG A 187 -1.48 5.87 24.48
CA ARG A 187 -1.54 7.26 24.04
C ARG A 187 -1.41 8.19 25.23
N ALA A 188 -0.72 9.31 25.05
CA ALA A 188 -0.68 10.37 26.05
C ALA A 188 -2.07 11.05 26.16
N GLU A 189 -2.43 11.48 27.36
CA GLU A 189 -3.61 12.33 27.61
C GLU A 189 -3.28 13.76 27.16
N LYS A 190 -3.49 14.05 25.89
CA LYS A 190 -3.33 15.37 25.29
C LYS A 190 -4.66 15.83 24.67
N PRO A 191 -4.91 17.15 24.61
CA PRO A 191 -6.03 17.68 23.83
C PRO A 191 -5.90 17.25 22.38
N ARG A 192 -6.96 16.69 21.80
CA ARG A 192 -7.01 16.15 20.45
C ARG A 192 -7.87 17.06 19.61
N ARG A 193 -7.25 17.91 18.81
CA ARG A 193 -7.97 18.91 18.02
C ARG A 193 -7.71 18.77 16.51
N ALA A 194 -6.59 18.20 16.11
CA ALA A 194 -6.22 18.14 14.71
C ALA A 194 -6.75 16.90 14.00
N ILE A 195 -7.11 17.07 12.74
CA ILE A 195 -7.39 15.98 11.81
C ILE A 195 -6.06 15.53 11.18
N ALA A 196 -5.64 14.31 11.43
CA ALA A 196 -4.39 13.80 10.87
C ALA A 196 -4.59 13.22 9.46
N PHE A 197 -3.79 13.70 8.51
CA PHE A 197 -3.71 13.17 7.16
C PHE A 197 -2.40 12.37 6.98
N PRO A 198 -2.46 11.04 6.88
CA PRO A 198 -1.26 10.22 6.71
C PRO A 198 -0.76 10.29 5.26
N GLY A 199 0.05 11.33 4.98
CA GLY A 199 0.58 11.65 3.66
C GLY A 199 1.37 10.54 2.96
N PRO A 200 1.93 10.80 1.78
CA PRO A 200 2.19 12.14 1.24
C PRO A 200 0.93 12.85 0.77
N SER A 201 0.94 14.21 0.78
CA SER A 201 -0.13 15.01 0.17
C SER A 201 -0.04 14.86 -1.34
N ILE A 202 -0.88 14.01 -1.89
CA ILE A 202 -1.08 13.78 -3.32
C ILE A 202 -2.55 13.49 -3.62
N ALA A 203 -2.98 13.80 -4.84
CA ALA A 203 -4.39 13.70 -5.25
C ALA A 203 -4.96 12.29 -5.01
N ARG A 204 -4.26 11.22 -5.41
CA ARG A 204 -4.76 9.85 -5.21
C ARG A 204 -4.93 9.42 -3.75
N LYS A 205 -4.32 10.14 -2.80
CA LYS A 205 -4.52 9.93 -1.36
C LYS A 205 -5.65 10.78 -0.78
N GLY A 206 -6.32 11.57 -1.61
CA GLY A 206 -7.44 12.40 -1.23
C GLY A 206 -7.06 13.74 -0.60
N ALA A 207 -5.84 14.24 -0.86
CA ALA A 207 -5.38 15.52 -0.31
C ALA A 207 -6.29 16.68 -0.71
N HIS A 208 -6.77 16.71 -1.96
CA HIS A 208 -7.67 17.76 -2.46
C HIS A 208 -9.02 17.73 -1.74
N ALA A 209 -9.66 16.58 -1.61
CA ALA A 209 -10.93 16.47 -0.89
C ALA A 209 -10.79 16.90 0.58
N LEU A 210 -9.69 16.51 1.24
CA LEU A 210 -9.44 16.95 2.60
C LEU A 210 -9.19 18.45 2.69
N ARG A 211 -8.46 19.03 1.73
CA ARG A 211 -8.23 20.47 1.67
C ARG A 211 -9.54 21.26 1.60
N GLU A 212 -10.45 20.85 0.71
CA GLU A 212 -11.78 21.47 0.57
C GLU A 212 -12.62 21.31 1.83
N ALA A 213 -12.61 20.12 2.44
CA ALA A 213 -13.32 19.87 3.70
C ALA A 213 -12.74 20.70 4.86
N ALA A 214 -11.42 20.85 4.92
CA ALA A 214 -10.76 21.65 5.97
C ALA A 214 -11.08 23.13 5.84
N LEU A 215 -11.17 23.67 4.62
CA LEU A 215 -11.63 25.06 4.37
C LEU A 215 -13.09 25.25 4.79
N ALA A 216 -13.97 24.31 4.44
CA ALA A 216 -15.40 24.43 4.73
C ALA A 216 -15.75 24.33 6.22
N LEU A 217 -14.94 23.60 7.00
CA LEU A 217 -15.20 23.28 8.40
C LEU A 217 -14.18 23.92 9.37
N ASP A 218 -13.30 24.79 8.90
CA ASP A 218 -12.23 25.45 9.69
C ASP A 218 -11.42 24.49 10.55
N LEU A 219 -10.91 23.38 9.95
CA LEU A 219 -10.22 22.32 10.67
C LEU A 219 -8.71 22.55 10.75
N GLU A 220 -8.12 22.24 11.91
CA GLU A 220 -6.67 22.07 12.02
C GLU A 220 -6.26 20.74 11.38
N ILE A 221 -5.31 20.78 10.41
CA ILE A 221 -4.80 19.61 9.72
C ILE A 221 -3.37 19.30 10.16
N LEU A 222 -3.15 18.04 10.51
CA LEU A 222 -1.84 17.50 10.82
C LEU A 222 -1.37 16.61 9.65
N VAL A 223 -0.51 17.16 8.79
CA VAL A 223 0.05 16.42 7.65
C VAL A 223 1.22 15.56 8.12
N VAL A 224 1.09 14.23 7.99
CA VAL A 224 2.10 13.27 8.41
C VAL A 224 2.92 12.81 7.21
N GLY A 225 4.01 13.49 6.90
CA GLY A 225 4.90 13.17 5.79
C GLY A 225 5.15 14.34 4.86
N GLN A 226 5.47 14.02 3.58
CA GLN A 226 5.85 15.02 2.59
C GLN A 226 4.64 15.60 1.87
N ASP A 227 4.69 16.88 1.56
CA ASP A 227 3.83 17.51 0.59
C ASP A 227 4.43 17.33 -0.82
N LEU A 228 3.64 16.81 -1.75
CA LEU A 228 4.03 16.56 -3.13
C LEU A 228 3.10 17.24 -4.14
N GLU A 229 2.04 17.95 -3.69
CA GLU A 229 1.18 18.78 -4.56
C GLU A 229 1.77 20.15 -4.85
N GLY A 230 2.77 20.58 -4.07
CA GLY A 230 3.45 21.86 -4.22
C GLY A 230 3.44 22.68 -2.95
N GLY A 231 4.40 23.62 -2.84
CA GLY A 231 4.67 24.37 -1.60
C GLY A 231 3.49 25.18 -1.05
N ASP A 232 2.56 25.59 -1.92
CA ASP A 232 1.41 26.42 -1.57
C ASP A 232 0.10 25.62 -1.46
N PHE A 233 0.16 24.30 -1.59
CA PHE A 233 -1.06 23.46 -1.63
C PHE A 233 -1.95 23.65 -0.40
N TRP A 234 -1.38 23.78 0.78
CA TRP A 234 -2.10 23.98 2.03
C TRP A 234 -2.28 25.44 2.44
N GLN A 235 -1.93 26.40 1.57
CA GLN A 235 -2.05 27.82 1.87
C GLN A 235 -3.49 28.22 2.22
N GLY A 236 -3.63 29.09 3.24
CA GLY A 236 -4.93 29.56 3.73
C GLY A 236 -5.61 28.61 4.75
N LEU A 237 -4.95 27.54 5.14
CA LEU A 237 -5.44 26.58 6.14
C LEU A 237 -4.55 26.56 7.39
N ASN A 238 -5.13 26.19 8.51
CA ASN A 238 -4.38 25.85 9.73
C ASN A 238 -3.75 24.47 9.60
N VAL A 239 -2.53 24.41 9.04
CA VAL A 239 -1.84 23.15 8.74
C VAL A 239 -0.50 23.09 9.41
N ARG A 240 -0.20 21.95 10.01
CA ARG A 240 1.06 21.63 10.65
C ARG A 240 1.63 20.33 10.08
N SER A 241 2.86 20.36 9.57
CA SER A 241 3.56 19.17 9.10
C SER A 241 4.34 18.51 10.23
N VAL A 242 4.26 17.17 10.31
CA VAL A 242 4.95 16.38 11.31
C VAL A 242 5.69 15.19 10.69
N ALA A 243 6.77 14.79 11.34
CA ALA A 243 7.52 13.62 10.92
C ALA A 243 6.72 12.33 11.20
N ARG A 244 6.91 11.29 10.37
CA ARG A 244 6.22 10.01 10.51
C ARG A 244 6.56 9.24 11.78
N ASP A 245 7.74 9.47 12.32
CA ASP A 245 8.27 8.85 13.53
C ASP A 245 7.96 9.62 14.81
N SER A 246 7.25 10.75 14.70
CA SER A 246 6.74 11.49 15.85
C SER A 246 5.47 10.84 16.42
N ASN A 247 5.12 11.24 17.64
CA ASN A 247 3.91 10.75 18.34
C ASN A 247 2.63 11.50 17.90
N TRP A 248 2.47 11.77 16.61
CA TRP A 248 1.38 12.56 16.06
C TRP A 248 -0.02 11.98 16.32
N LEU A 249 -0.12 10.65 16.53
CA LEU A 249 -1.39 10.00 16.91
C LEU A 249 -1.93 10.52 18.25
N ASP A 250 -1.07 11.00 19.15
CA ASP A 250 -1.52 11.53 20.44
C ASP A 250 -2.31 12.83 20.29
N GLU A 251 -2.04 13.59 19.21
CA GLU A 251 -2.67 14.87 18.93
C GLU A 251 -3.88 14.74 17.98
N ALA A 252 -4.01 13.60 17.31
CA ALA A 252 -5.05 13.37 16.31
C ALA A 252 -6.41 13.10 16.97
N ALA A 253 -7.42 13.91 16.63
CA ALA A 253 -8.82 13.66 16.95
C ALA A 253 -9.41 12.57 16.03
N ALA A 254 -9.00 12.56 14.77
CA ALA A 254 -9.28 11.49 13.80
C ALA A 254 -8.16 11.40 12.79
N VAL A 255 -8.05 10.24 12.14
CA VAL A 255 -7.21 10.04 10.95
C VAL A 255 -8.12 10.00 9.74
N VAL A 256 -7.85 10.85 8.75
CA VAL A 256 -8.68 11.00 7.54
C VAL A 256 -7.84 10.73 6.32
N GLN A 257 -8.26 9.78 5.51
CA GLN A 257 -7.59 9.41 4.26
C GLN A 257 -8.61 8.99 3.18
N PRO A 258 -9.25 9.93 2.50
CA PRO A 258 -10.22 9.65 1.43
C PRO A 258 -9.47 9.29 0.14
N SER A 259 -8.72 8.19 0.18
CA SER A 259 -7.86 7.75 -0.93
C SER A 259 -8.67 7.14 -2.05
N LEU A 260 -8.36 7.47 -3.31
CA LEU A 260 -8.78 6.73 -4.50
C LEU A 260 -8.09 5.35 -4.54
N ILE A 261 -6.86 5.28 -4.05
CA ILE A 261 -6.04 4.07 -4.02
C ILE A 261 -5.25 4.02 -2.71
N GLU A 262 -5.51 2.97 -1.92
CA GLU A 262 -4.73 2.62 -0.73
C GLU A 262 -4.40 1.13 -0.74
N GLU A 263 -3.15 0.80 -0.88
CA GLU A 263 -2.72 -0.60 -1.05
C GLU A 263 -2.30 -1.26 0.26
N GLN A 264 -1.84 -0.48 1.22
CA GLN A 264 -1.33 -0.98 2.51
C GLN A 264 -1.70 0.00 3.63
N PRO A 265 -2.89 -0.09 4.20
CA PRO A 265 -3.45 0.88 5.13
C PRO A 265 -2.83 0.80 6.53
N ARG A 266 -1.50 0.63 6.63
CA ARG A 266 -0.78 0.39 7.90
C ARG A 266 -1.00 1.50 8.91
N VAL A 267 -1.06 2.74 8.44
CA VAL A 267 -1.26 3.90 9.32
C VAL A 267 -2.70 3.94 9.83
N LEU A 268 -3.67 3.59 8.98
CA LEU A 268 -5.07 3.49 9.37
C LEU A 268 -5.27 2.37 10.40
N LEU A 269 -4.63 1.21 10.19
CA LEU A 269 -4.65 0.10 11.15
C LEU A 269 -3.98 0.49 12.48
N ALA A 270 -2.90 1.26 12.45
CA ALA A 270 -2.25 1.76 13.66
C ALA A 270 -3.14 2.76 14.42
N ALA A 271 -3.85 3.63 13.71
CA ALA A 271 -4.81 4.55 14.30
C ALA A 271 -5.97 3.79 14.98
N LEU A 272 -6.56 2.81 14.28
CA LEU A 272 -7.62 1.96 14.84
C LEU A 272 -7.15 1.20 16.08
N ALA A 273 -5.95 0.61 16.02
CA ALA A 273 -5.36 -0.10 17.16
C ALA A 273 -5.11 0.83 18.37
N ALA A 274 -4.83 2.13 18.12
CA ALA A 274 -4.67 3.14 19.15
C ALA A 274 -6.01 3.77 19.60
N GLY A 275 -7.15 3.28 19.10
CA GLY A 275 -8.47 3.83 19.41
C GLY A 275 -8.73 5.22 18.82
N VAL A 276 -8.01 5.59 17.74
CA VAL A 276 -8.26 6.84 17.00
C VAL A 276 -9.29 6.57 15.92
N PRO A 277 -10.39 7.36 15.85
CA PRO A 277 -11.34 7.26 14.74
C PRO A 277 -10.65 7.42 13.38
N VAL A 278 -11.07 6.59 12.41
CA VAL A 278 -10.55 6.62 11.05
C VAL A 278 -11.70 6.88 10.08
N ILE A 279 -11.52 7.84 9.17
CA ILE A 279 -12.41 8.07 8.04
C ILE A 279 -11.60 7.83 6.77
N ALA A 280 -12.00 6.86 5.95
CA ALA A 280 -11.23 6.43 4.79
C ALA A 280 -12.12 6.07 3.61
N GLY A 281 -11.58 6.19 2.39
CA GLY A 281 -12.24 5.67 1.18
C GLY A 281 -12.30 4.13 1.19
N ARG A 282 -13.20 3.54 0.41
CA ARG A 282 -13.32 2.07 0.23
C ARG A 282 -12.00 1.41 -0.16
N SER A 283 -11.17 2.14 -0.89
CA SER A 283 -9.84 1.68 -1.30
C SER A 283 -8.89 1.34 -0.15
N CYS A 284 -9.24 1.63 1.10
CA CYS A 284 -8.47 1.19 2.26
C CYS A 284 -8.50 -0.34 2.43
N GLY A 285 -9.52 -1.01 1.90
CA GLY A 285 -9.65 -2.47 1.93
C GLY A 285 -9.67 -3.11 3.32
N ILE A 286 -10.00 -2.33 4.34
CA ILE A 286 -10.13 -2.81 5.73
C ILE A 286 -11.56 -3.33 5.92
N ALA A 287 -11.69 -4.47 6.57
CA ALA A 287 -12.99 -5.02 6.96
C ALA A 287 -13.70 -4.07 7.97
N PRO A 288 -15.03 -4.12 8.08
CA PRO A 288 -15.76 -3.34 9.08
C PRO A 288 -15.11 -3.46 10.46
N HIS A 289 -14.83 -2.31 11.08
CA HIS A 289 -14.13 -2.22 12.35
C HIS A 289 -14.71 -1.09 13.20
N ILE A 290 -14.76 -1.26 14.51
CA ILE A 290 -15.15 -0.20 15.43
C ILE A 290 -14.17 0.98 15.26
N GLY A 291 -14.70 2.18 15.07
CA GLY A 291 -13.91 3.39 14.84
C GLY A 291 -13.50 3.63 13.39
N LEU A 292 -13.88 2.75 12.44
CA LEU A 292 -13.70 2.98 11.02
C LEU A 292 -15.00 3.44 10.36
N THR A 293 -14.97 4.61 9.72
CA THR A 293 -15.99 5.08 8.80
C THR A 293 -15.44 4.96 7.37
N VAL A 294 -16.12 4.17 6.53
CA VAL A 294 -15.76 4.01 5.12
C VAL A 294 -16.67 4.94 4.31
N LEU A 295 -16.07 5.83 3.53
CA LEU A 295 -16.77 6.74 2.63
C LEU A 295 -17.27 6.01 1.39
N ASP A 296 -18.46 6.35 0.94
CA ASP A 296 -19.05 5.80 -0.29
C ASP A 296 -18.30 6.27 -1.54
N ASP A 297 -17.86 7.52 -1.54
CA ASP A 297 -16.96 8.13 -2.52
C ASP A 297 -15.90 8.98 -1.80
N CYS A 298 -14.95 9.50 -2.58
CA CYS A 298 -13.88 10.36 -2.05
C CYS A 298 -14.12 11.85 -2.40
N GLU A 299 -15.36 12.22 -2.66
CA GLU A 299 -15.72 13.58 -3.00
C GLU A 299 -15.70 14.50 -1.77
N PRO A 300 -15.37 15.78 -1.93
CA PRO A 300 -15.33 16.74 -0.83
C PRO A 300 -16.65 16.82 -0.04
N ALA A 301 -17.80 16.79 -0.73
CA ALA A 301 -19.12 16.90 -0.10
C ALA A 301 -19.38 15.73 0.88
N THR A 302 -19.07 14.49 0.47
CA THR A 302 -19.20 13.30 1.31
C THR A 302 -18.27 13.37 2.52
N LEU A 303 -17.06 13.86 2.33
CA LEU A 303 -16.10 14.03 3.41
C LEU A 303 -16.53 15.13 4.40
N ILE A 304 -17.02 16.27 3.91
CA ILE A 304 -17.56 17.37 4.73
C ILE A 304 -18.70 16.84 5.61
N HIS A 305 -19.66 16.13 5.02
CA HIS A 305 -20.77 15.53 5.75
C HIS A 305 -20.28 14.60 6.87
N SER A 306 -19.31 13.73 6.56
CA SER A 306 -18.75 12.77 7.52
C SER A 306 -17.97 13.45 8.65
N LEU A 307 -17.37 14.61 8.40
CA LEU A 307 -16.56 15.37 9.38
C LEU A 307 -17.37 16.37 10.19
N ALA A 308 -18.57 16.79 9.74
CA ALA A 308 -19.33 17.87 10.36
C ALA A 308 -19.60 17.63 11.88
N GLY A 309 -20.01 16.41 12.26
CA GLY A 309 -20.25 16.07 13.66
C GLY A 309 -18.96 16.00 14.50
N LEU A 310 -17.81 15.76 13.90
CA LEU A 310 -16.51 15.80 14.56
C LEU A 310 -16.04 17.25 14.70
N ALA A 311 -16.15 18.05 13.65
CA ALA A 311 -15.80 19.47 13.65
C ALA A 311 -16.47 20.22 14.79
N HIS A 312 -17.79 20.03 14.97
CA HIS A 312 -18.56 20.66 16.08
C HIS A 312 -18.02 20.32 17.47
N ARG A 313 -17.34 19.20 17.66
CA ARG A 313 -16.73 18.82 18.96
C ARG A 313 -15.31 19.35 19.13
N LEU A 314 -14.68 19.83 18.07
CA LEU A 314 -13.31 20.34 18.08
C LEU A 314 -13.22 21.84 18.30
N HIS A 315 -14.30 22.57 17.98
CA HIS A 315 -14.51 23.99 18.29
C HIS A 315 -15.17 24.17 19.64
#